data_6e20799d05bb8223a7f0d13d9c119c1c
#
_entry.id   6e20799d05bb8223a7f0d13d9c119c1c
#
_cell.length_a   1.000
_cell.length_b   1.000
_cell.length_c   1.000
_cell.angle_alpha   90.00
_cell.angle_beta   90.00
_cell.angle_gamma   90.00
#
_symmetry.space_group_name_H-M   'P 1'
#
loop_
_entity.id
_entity.type
_entity.pdbx_description
1 polymer ?
#
loop_
_entity_poly.entity_id
_entity_poly.type
_entity_poly.pdbx_seq_one_letter_code
_entity_poly.pdbx_strand_id
1 'polypeptide(L)'
;ADEGLADRTRVVGDVMVDVLLDVARRPDDDPLLAGRLPTSPYVLATIHRAENTDDPTRLASVIDALASIDAPVVLPRHPRLRDRCAAAGISLEGGNLNPIEPLSYAEMVWAVQGSVAVATDSGGLQKEAFVLGRPVTTLRTETEWVETLAGGWNVLLPGLEDIGATVLRPAPTSPRGTPYGAGDAAERSLAALAAF
;
A
#
# COMPACT_ATOMS: atom_id res chain seq x y z
N ALA A 1 -13.58 -20.32 -10.81
CA ALA A 1 -14.87 -21.00 -10.91
C ALA A 1 -15.70 -20.38 -12.03
N ASP A 2 -15.73 -19.07 -12.12
CA ASP A 2 -16.60 -18.31 -13.05
C ASP A 2 -16.22 -18.50 -14.54
N GLU A 3 -14.96 -18.89 -14.81
CA GLU A 3 -14.45 -19.16 -16.17
C GLU A 3 -14.55 -20.64 -16.56
N GLY A 4 -15.17 -21.50 -15.75
CA GLY A 4 -15.31 -22.93 -16.04
C GLY A 4 -14.01 -23.74 -15.96
N LEU A 5 -12.99 -23.22 -15.29
CA LEU A 5 -11.66 -23.84 -15.19
C LEU A 5 -11.40 -24.54 -13.85
N ALA A 6 -12.41 -24.63 -12.96
CA ALA A 6 -12.25 -25.14 -11.60
C ALA A 6 -11.56 -26.52 -11.54
N ASP A 7 -11.96 -27.45 -12.41
CA ASP A 7 -11.40 -28.81 -12.44
C ASP A 7 -9.98 -28.89 -13.02
N ARG A 8 -9.50 -27.80 -13.62
CA ARG A 8 -8.19 -27.70 -14.29
C ARG A 8 -7.25 -26.71 -13.59
N THR A 9 -7.70 -26.15 -12.46
CA THR A 9 -6.96 -25.11 -11.73
C THR A 9 -6.66 -25.57 -10.32
N ARG A 10 -5.43 -25.38 -9.88
CA ARG A 10 -5.01 -25.59 -8.50
C ARG A 10 -4.57 -24.27 -7.89
N VAL A 11 -5.25 -23.84 -6.83
CA VAL A 11 -4.88 -22.63 -6.09
C VAL A 11 -3.70 -22.94 -5.17
N VAL A 12 -2.56 -22.32 -5.41
CA VAL A 12 -1.31 -22.53 -4.66
C VAL A 12 -0.93 -21.33 -3.78
N GLY A 13 -1.60 -20.21 -3.94
CA GLY A 13 -1.24 -18.94 -3.28
C GLY A 13 -0.58 -17.97 -4.25
N ASP A 14 0.02 -16.92 -3.71
CA ASP A 14 0.68 -15.86 -4.48
C ASP A 14 2.16 -15.81 -4.10
N VAL A 15 3.04 -16.08 -5.07
CA VAL A 15 4.51 -16.04 -4.88
C VAL A 15 5.03 -14.67 -4.48
N MET A 16 4.29 -13.58 -4.79
CA MET A 16 4.65 -12.25 -4.31
C MET A 16 4.50 -12.15 -2.78
N VAL A 17 3.57 -12.92 -2.18
CA VAL A 17 3.45 -13.00 -0.72
C VAL A 17 4.62 -13.76 -0.12
N ASP A 18 5.17 -14.78 -0.79
CA ASP A 18 6.38 -15.46 -0.33
C ASP A 18 7.54 -14.48 -0.23
N VAL A 19 7.77 -13.67 -1.29
CA VAL A 19 8.83 -12.66 -1.32
C VAL A 19 8.59 -11.57 -0.27
N LEU A 20 7.36 -11.07 -0.17
CA LEU A 20 6.98 -10.05 0.82
C LEU A 20 7.30 -10.50 2.25
N LEU A 21 6.86 -11.70 2.61
CA LEU A 21 7.07 -12.23 3.96
C LEU A 21 8.53 -12.57 4.24
N ASP A 22 9.29 -12.98 3.23
CA ASP A 22 10.74 -13.20 3.37
C ASP A 22 11.45 -11.86 3.66
N VAL A 23 11.17 -10.81 2.91
CA VAL A 23 11.72 -9.48 3.16
C VAL A 23 11.28 -8.95 4.53
N ALA A 24 10.01 -9.09 4.87
CA ALA A 24 9.44 -8.60 6.12
C ALA A 24 10.06 -9.26 7.40
N ARG A 25 10.63 -10.44 7.28
CA ARG A 25 11.33 -11.14 8.38
C ARG A 25 12.78 -10.70 8.55
N ARG A 26 13.35 -10.03 7.56
CA ARG A 26 14.73 -9.54 7.63
C ARG A 26 14.81 -8.34 8.58
N PRO A 27 15.90 -8.14 9.29
CA PRO A 27 16.07 -6.96 10.11
C PRO A 27 15.95 -5.68 9.27
N ASP A 28 15.29 -4.68 9.83
CA ASP A 28 15.32 -3.32 9.32
C ASP A 28 16.60 -2.66 9.82
N ASP A 29 17.71 -3.01 9.22
CA ASP A 29 19.04 -2.51 9.56
C ASP A 29 19.68 -1.73 8.38
N ASP A 30 18.87 -1.34 7.38
CA ASP A 30 19.38 -0.54 6.26
C ASP A 30 19.74 0.88 6.73
N PRO A 31 21.05 1.21 6.78
CA PRO A 31 21.48 2.55 7.18
C PRO A 31 20.91 3.68 6.28
N LEU A 32 20.51 3.37 5.05
CA LEU A 32 19.93 4.34 4.12
C LEU A 32 18.50 4.71 4.50
N LEU A 33 17.77 3.82 5.18
CA LEU A 33 16.43 4.08 5.69
C LEU A 33 16.48 4.81 7.04
N ALA A 34 17.54 4.61 7.80
CA ALA A 34 17.74 5.25 9.10
C ALA A 34 17.72 6.78 8.96
N GLY A 35 16.84 7.44 9.70
CA GLY A 35 16.65 8.89 9.67
C GLY A 35 15.77 9.42 8.52
N ARG A 36 15.31 8.57 7.59
CA ARG A 36 14.35 8.97 6.55
C ARG A 36 12.89 8.79 7.01
N LEU A 37 12.66 7.90 7.95
CA LEU A 37 11.33 7.67 8.53
C LEU A 37 11.21 8.36 9.89
N PRO A 38 10.02 8.88 10.25
CA PRO A 38 9.75 9.41 11.58
C PRO A 38 9.92 8.34 12.65
N THR A 39 10.38 8.75 13.84
CA THR A 39 10.39 7.89 15.04
C THR A 39 9.03 7.84 15.74
N SER A 40 8.15 8.80 15.44
CA SER A 40 6.74 8.81 15.88
C SER A 40 5.87 7.99 14.95
N PRO A 41 4.66 7.56 15.38
CA PRO A 41 3.69 6.92 14.49
C PRO A 41 3.44 7.77 13.23
N TYR A 42 3.44 7.14 12.06
CA TYR A 42 3.25 7.82 10.78
C TYR A 42 2.33 7.04 9.83
N VAL A 43 1.76 7.74 8.88
CA VAL A 43 1.05 7.20 7.73
C VAL A 43 2.03 7.07 6.55
N LEU A 44 2.04 5.95 5.86
CA LEU A 44 2.76 5.82 4.58
C LEU A 44 1.78 6.13 3.45
N ALA A 45 2.13 7.07 2.57
CA ALA A 45 1.31 7.41 1.41
C ALA A 45 2.06 7.19 0.09
N THR A 46 1.38 6.66 -0.94
CA THR A 46 1.93 6.56 -2.31
C THR A 46 0.89 6.96 -3.33
N ILE A 47 1.26 7.88 -4.23
CA ILE A 47 0.39 8.41 -5.29
C ILE A 47 1.16 8.40 -6.61
N HIS A 48 0.65 7.67 -7.60
CA HIS A 48 1.29 7.58 -8.92
C HIS A 48 0.33 7.18 -10.06
N ARG A 49 -0.93 6.84 -9.77
CA ARG A 49 -1.89 6.47 -10.81
C ARG A 49 -2.34 7.69 -11.61
N ALA A 50 -2.60 7.46 -12.90
CA ALA A 50 -3.09 8.48 -13.83
C ALA A 50 -4.34 9.19 -13.30
N GLU A 51 -5.26 8.44 -12.71
CA GLU A 51 -6.52 8.94 -12.14
C GLU A 51 -6.31 10.05 -11.10
N ASN A 52 -5.22 10.01 -10.34
CA ASN A 52 -4.91 10.99 -9.31
C ASN A 52 -3.85 12.02 -9.73
N THR A 53 -3.10 11.77 -10.82
CA THR A 53 -1.94 12.59 -11.17
C THR A 53 -2.07 13.35 -12.48
N ASP A 54 -2.97 12.97 -13.39
CA ASP A 54 -3.03 13.60 -14.72
C ASP A 54 -3.86 14.88 -14.73
N ASP A 55 -4.89 15.00 -13.89
CA ASP A 55 -5.62 16.24 -13.67
C ASP A 55 -4.95 17.05 -12.54
N PRO A 56 -4.42 18.25 -12.83
CA PRO A 56 -3.79 19.10 -11.81
C PRO A 56 -4.71 19.46 -10.64
N THR A 57 -6.03 19.63 -10.89
CA THR A 57 -7.00 19.94 -9.82
C THR A 57 -7.17 18.74 -8.88
N ARG A 58 -7.28 17.55 -9.45
CA ARG A 58 -7.36 16.31 -8.67
C ARG A 58 -6.08 16.08 -7.87
N LEU A 59 -4.93 16.27 -8.52
CA LEU A 59 -3.63 16.11 -7.88
C LEU A 59 -3.47 17.07 -6.69
N ALA A 60 -3.80 18.35 -6.87
CA ALA A 60 -3.77 19.33 -5.77
C ALA A 60 -4.67 18.89 -4.62
N SER A 61 -5.91 18.48 -4.92
CA SER A 61 -6.85 18.00 -3.89
C SER A 61 -6.32 16.77 -3.12
N VAL A 62 -5.65 15.83 -3.80
CA VAL A 62 -5.04 14.66 -3.15
C VAL A 62 -3.89 15.07 -2.24
N ILE A 63 -3.01 15.98 -2.69
CA ILE A 63 -1.88 16.45 -1.90
C ILE A 63 -2.36 17.23 -0.68
N ASP A 64 -3.32 18.15 -0.84
CA ASP A 64 -3.91 18.92 0.27
C ASP A 64 -4.59 18.01 1.29
N ALA A 65 -5.33 17.00 0.81
CA ALA A 65 -5.99 16.02 1.66
C ALA A 65 -4.96 15.21 2.49
N LEU A 66 -3.89 14.71 1.86
CA LEU A 66 -2.82 14.03 2.57
C LEU A 66 -2.11 14.93 3.58
N ALA A 67 -1.85 16.20 3.21
CA ALA A 67 -1.23 17.18 4.09
C ALA A 67 -2.05 17.51 5.34
N SER A 68 -3.38 17.32 5.27
CA SER A 68 -4.32 17.60 6.36
C SER A 68 -4.47 16.47 7.38
N ILE A 69 -3.92 15.27 7.11
CA ILE A 69 -3.97 14.14 8.05
C ILE A 69 -3.23 14.52 9.34
N ASP A 70 -3.84 14.30 10.50
CA ASP A 70 -3.28 14.65 11.81
C ASP A 70 -2.22 13.62 12.29
N ALA A 71 -1.27 13.35 11.44
CA ALA A 71 -0.09 12.52 11.69
C ALA A 71 0.98 12.78 10.62
N PRO A 72 2.27 12.55 10.88
CA PRO A 72 3.29 12.59 9.84
C PRO A 72 2.94 11.67 8.67
N VAL A 73 2.95 12.19 7.44
CA VAL A 73 2.65 11.44 6.22
C VAL A 73 3.93 11.27 5.42
N VAL A 74 4.54 10.09 5.51
CA VAL A 74 5.71 9.74 4.70
C VAL A 74 5.26 9.51 3.26
N LEU A 75 5.81 10.31 2.34
CA LEU A 75 5.44 10.31 0.92
C LEU A 75 6.67 10.08 0.05
N PRO A 76 7.00 8.84 -0.33
CA PRO A 76 8.04 8.58 -1.31
C PRO A 76 7.73 9.27 -2.64
N ARG A 77 8.65 10.12 -3.12
CA ARG A 77 8.47 10.94 -4.33
C ARG A 77 8.62 10.10 -5.61
N HIS A 78 7.60 9.28 -5.91
CA HIS A 78 7.58 8.56 -7.18
C HIS A 78 7.83 9.53 -8.35
N PRO A 79 8.65 9.18 -9.37
CA PRO A 79 8.99 10.09 -10.47
C PRO A 79 7.78 10.76 -11.13
N ARG A 80 6.71 10.00 -11.40
CA ARG A 80 5.47 10.55 -11.94
C ARG A 80 4.85 11.63 -11.04
N LEU A 81 4.76 11.36 -9.73
CA LEU A 81 4.21 12.33 -8.77
C LEU A 81 5.03 13.62 -8.78
N ARG A 82 6.35 13.50 -8.64
CA ARG A 82 7.28 14.63 -8.66
C ARG A 82 7.12 15.48 -9.92
N ASP A 83 7.14 14.83 -11.09
CA ASP A 83 7.11 15.52 -12.38
C ASP A 83 5.76 16.20 -12.61
N ARG A 84 4.64 15.58 -12.21
CA ARG A 84 3.30 16.17 -12.30
C ARG A 84 3.10 17.33 -11.33
N CYS A 85 3.55 17.21 -10.08
CA CYS A 85 3.52 18.31 -9.12
C CYS A 85 4.34 19.49 -9.60
N ALA A 86 5.57 19.26 -10.09
CA ALA A 86 6.42 20.32 -10.63
C ALA A 86 5.77 21.02 -11.82
N ALA A 87 5.18 20.30 -12.76
CA ALA A 87 4.49 20.86 -13.91
C ALA A 87 3.26 21.69 -13.55
N ALA A 88 2.57 21.33 -12.46
CA ALA A 88 1.37 22.01 -11.97
C ALA A 88 1.67 23.11 -10.92
N GLY A 89 2.93 23.30 -10.51
CA GLY A 89 3.29 24.24 -9.45
C GLY A 89 2.79 23.83 -8.05
N ILE A 90 2.53 22.54 -7.84
CA ILE A 90 2.05 21.99 -6.57
C ILE A 90 3.26 21.65 -5.70
N SER A 91 3.31 22.23 -4.49
CA SER A 91 4.34 21.90 -3.51
C SER A 91 4.03 20.58 -2.81
N LEU A 92 5.05 19.76 -2.63
CA LEU A 92 4.99 18.59 -1.73
C LEU A 92 5.45 18.93 -0.31
N GLU A 93 5.81 20.18 -0.06
CA GLU A 93 6.24 20.69 1.25
C GLU A 93 5.05 21.38 1.93
N GLY A 94 4.74 21.00 3.16
CA GLY A 94 3.70 21.66 3.94
C GLY A 94 2.76 20.70 4.67
N GLY A 95 2.01 21.23 5.63
CA GLY A 95 1.16 20.41 6.50
C GLY A 95 1.95 19.32 7.20
N ASN A 96 1.39 18.12 7.23
CA ASN A 96 2.02 16.94 7.83
C ASN A 96 2.77 16.06 6.81
N LEU A 97 2.97 16.55 5.59
CA LEU A 97 3.73 15.81 4.57
C LEU A 97 5.22 15.73 4.92
N ASN A 98 5.78 14.56 4.79
CA ASN A 98 7.19 14.26 4.88
C ASN A 98 7.64 13.59 3.57
N PRO A 99 7.93 14.37 2.51
CA PRO A 99 8.36 13.84 1.23
C PRO A 99 9.78 13.28 1.35
N ILE A 100 9.97 12.05 0.89
CA ILE A 100 11.27 11.38 0.91
C ILE A 100 11.66 10.89 -0.49
N GLU A 101 12.94 10.56 -0.69
CA GLU A 101 13.37 9.92 -1.92
C GLU A 101 12.69 8.56 -2.11
N PRO A 102 12.54 8.10 -3.35
CA PRO A 102 11.95 6.79 -3.63
C PRO A 102 12.61 5.68 -2.79
N LEU A 103 11.80 4.72 -2.39
CA LEU A 103 12.22 3.57 -1.61
C LEU A 103 12.48 2.37 -2.55
N SER A 104 13.47 1.57 -2.24
CA SER A 104 13.61 0.22 -2.79
C SER A 104 12.46 -0.66 -2.30
N TYR A 105 12.30 -1.85 -2.87
CA TYR A 105 11.24 -2.77 -2.45
C TYR A 105 11.36 -3.15 -0.96
N ALA A 106 12.57 -3.48 -0.49
CA ALA A 106 12.79 -3.84 0.90
C ALA A 106 12.49 -2.66 1.84
N GLU A 107 12.99 -1.45 1.54
CA GLU A 107 12.69 -0.24 2.29
C GLU A 107 11.18 0.05 2.34
N MET A 108 10.45 -0.18 1.22
CA MET A 108 9.01 -0.02 1.18
C MET A 108 8.30 -0.99 2.11
N VAL A 109 8.70 -2.26 2.13
CA VAL A 109 8.16 -3.28 3.04
C VAL A 109 8.35 -2.86 4.50
N TRP A 110 9.54 -2.42 4.87
CA TRP A 110 9.83 -1.95 6.23
C TRP A 110 9.07 -0.66 6.57
N ALA A 111 8.95 0.28 5.62
CA ALA A 111 8.15 1.48 5.81
C ALA A 111 6.67 1.16 6.04
N VAL A 112 6.12 0.15 5.34
CA VAL A 112 4.76 -0.36 5.62
C VAL A 112 4.69 -0.94 7.02
N GLN A 113 5.64 -1.80 7.41
CA GLN A 113 5.65 -2.41 8.74
C GLN A 113 5.73 -1.38 9.88
N GLY A 114 6.49 -0.31 9.68
CA GLY A 114 6.63 0.78 10.66
C GLY A 114 5.43 1.75 10.70
N SER A 115 4.59 1.78 9.66
CA SER A 115 3.46 2.70 9.59
C SER A 115 2.28 2.26 10.48
N VAL A 116 1.43 3.20 10.86
CA VAL A 116 0.15 2.90 11.53
C VAL A 116 -0.96 2.61 10.54
N ALA A 117 -0.88 3.18 9.34
CA ALA A 117 -1.83 3.01 8.24
C ALA A 117 -1.16 3.33 6.89
N VAL A 118 -1.79 2.90 5.81
CA VAL A 118 -1.34 3.18 4.43
C VAL A 118 -2.46 3.88 3.67
N ALA A 119 -2.12 5.00 3.00
CA ALA A 119 -2.99 5.68 2.03
C ALA A 119 -2.38 5.54 0.63
N THR A 120 -3.08 4.91 -0.32
CA THR A 120 -2.44 4.57 -1.61
C THR A 120 -3.42 4.48 -2.78
N ASP A 121 -2.90 4.72 -3.98
CA ASP A 121 -3.56 4.35 -5.23
C ASP A 121 -2.88 3.15 -5.93
N SER A 122 -1.83 2.59 -5.32
CA SER A 122 -1.10 1.44 -5.84
C SER A 122 -1.84 0.12 -5.59
N GLY A 123 -2.13 -0.64 -6.66
CA GLY A 123 -2.72 -1.98 -6.54
C GLY A 123 -1.84 -2.92 -5.71
N GLY A 124 -0.54 -3.00 -5.99
CA GLY A 124 0.38 -3.88 -5.26
C GLY A 124 0.44 -3.56 -3.77
N LEU A 125 0.61 -2.28 -3.43
CA LEU A 125 0.76 -1.85 -2.04
C LEU A 125 -0.49 -2.10 -1.18
N GLN A 126 -1.70 -2.05 -1.79
CA GLN A 126 -2.94 -2.42 -1.09
C GLN A 126 -2.85 -3.84 -0.53
N LYS A 127 -2.47 -4.81 -1.38
CA LYS A 127 -2.32 -6.21 -1.00
C LYS A 127 -1.18 -6.41 0.00
N GLU A 128 -0.03 -5.80 -0.24
CA GLU A 128 1.15 -5.90 0.63
C GLU A 128 0.86 -5.36 2.04
N ALA A 129 0.28 -4.17 2.15
CA ALA A 129 -0.11 -3.59 3.44
C ALA A 129 -1.15 -4.45 4.17
N PHE A 130 -2.15 -4.96 3.46
CA PHE A 130 -3.11 -5.91 4.00
C PHE A 130 -2.41 -7.16 4.56
N VAL A 131 -1.53 -7.80 3.81
CA VAL A 131 -0.79 -8.99 4.25
C VAL A 131 0.07 -8.68 5.48
N LEU A 132 0.68 -7.50 5.54
CA LEU A 132 1.49 -7.04 6.68
C LEU A 132 0.65 -6.53 7.86
N GLY A 133 -0.69 -6.58 7.77
CA GLY A 133 -1.58 -6.20 8.87
C GLY A 133 -1.68 -4.70 9.12
N ARG A 134 -1.54 -3.90 8.07
CA ARG A 134 -1.74 -2.46 8.15
C ARG A 134 -3.07 -2.06 7.51
N PRO A 135 -3.89 -1.22 8.19
CA PRO A 135 -5.10 -0.68 7.59
C PRO A 135 -4.76 0.11 6.33
N VAL A 136 -5.54 -0.08 5.28
CA VAL A 136 -5.34 0.58 3.99
C VAL A 136 -6.51 1.51 3.68
N THR A 137 -6.22 2.69 3.18
CA THR A 137 -7.18 3.57 2.51
C THR A 137 -6.77 3.71 1.06
N THR A 138 -7.59 3.21 0.17
CA THR A 138 -7.34 3.20 -1.27
C THR A 138 -8.00 4.41 -1.91
N LEU A 139 -7.19 5.31 -2.49
CA LEU A 139 -7.64 6.55 -3.12
C LEU A 139 -8.10 6.32 -4.57
N ARG A 140 -9.00 5.35 -4.74
CA ARG A 140 -9.56 4.91 -6.03
C ARG A 140 -11.04 4.55 -5.87
N THR A 141 -11.76 4.47 -7.00
CA THR A 141 -13.16 4.03 -7.04
C THR A 141 -13.32 2.52 -6.91
N GLU A 142 -12.27 1.75 -7.21
CA GLU A 142 -12.30 0.28 -7.23
C GLU A 142 -10.96 -0.31 -6.79
N THR A 143 -10.95 -1.60 -6.52
CA THR A 143 -9.74 -2.39 -6.26
C THR A 143 -9.83 -3.74 -6.95
N GLU A 144 -8.69 -4.21 -7.42
CA GLU A 144 -8.50 -5.58 -7.92
C GLU A 144 -8.47 -6.61 -6.76
N TRP A 145 -8.26 -6.14 -5.54
CA TRP A 145 -8.06 -6.97 -4.34
C TRP A 145 -9.28 -6.92 -3.42
N VAL A 146 -10.42 -7.40 -3.91
CA VAL A 146 -11.71 -7.33 -3.19
C VAL A 146 -11.67 -8.01 -1.83
N GLU A 147 -10.83 -9.03 -1.66
CA GLU A 147 -10.63 -9.74 -0.40
C GLU A 147 -10.09 -8.83 0.70
N THR A 148 -9.33 -7.78 0.32
CA THR A 148 -8.78 -6.81 1.29
C THR A 148 -9.85 -5.91 1.92
N LEU A 149 -11.02 -5.78 1.26
CA LEU A 149 -12.15 -4.99 1.78
C LEU A 149 -12.82 -5.69 2.98
N ALA A 150 -12.66 -7.01 3.08
CA ALA A 150 -13.28 -7.78 4.14
C ALA A 150 -12.84 -7.26 5.52
N GLY A 151 -13.82 -7.09 6.41
CA GLY A 151 -13.57 -6.64 7.77
C GLY A 151 -13.03 -5.21 7.91
N GLY A 152 -13.03 -4.42 6.84
CA GLY A 152 -12.59 -3.02 6.87
C GLY A 152 -11.06 -2.82 6.83
N TRP A 153 -10.29 -3.86 6.46
CA TRP A 153 -8.85 -3.74 6.35
C TRP A 153 -8.43 -2.79 5.24
N ASN A 154 -9.15 -2.77 4.12
CA ASN A 154 -9.02 -1.78 3.08
C ASN A 154 -10.35 -1.03 2.91
N VAL A 155 -10.29 0.29 2.72
CA VAL A 155 -11.45 1.16 2.48
C VAL A 155 -11.18 1.99 1.24
N LEU A 156 -12.13 2.00 0.30
CA LEU A 156 -12.06 2.86 -0.87
C LEU A 156 -12.51 4.28 -0.52
N LEU A 157 -11.72 5.28 -0.89
CA LEU A 157 -11.98 6.70 -0.62
C LEU A 157 -11.68 7.55 -1.87
N PRO A 158 -12.47 7.42 -2.93
CA PRO A 158 -12.23 8.17 -4.17
C PRO A 158 -12.46 9.69 -4.01
N GLY A 159 -13.38 10.09 -3.16
CA GLY A 159 -13.79 11.48 -2.98
C GLY A 159 -12.92 12.28 -2.02
N LEU A 160 -12.06 11.63 -1.23
CA LEU A 160 -11.15 12.23 -0.23
C LEU A 160 -11.86 12.84 1.01
N GLU A 161 -13.17 12.74 1.11
CA GLU A 161 -13.93 13.25 2.26
C GLU A 161 -13.47 12.57 3.55
N ASP A 162 -13.24 13.36 4.60
CA ASP A 162 -12.80 12.88 5.91
C ASP A 162 -11.57 11.95 5.86
N ILE A 163 -10.64 12.23 4.94
CA ILE A 163 -9.45 11.38 4.74
C ILE A 163 -8.69 11.13 6.05
N GLY A 164 -8.56 12.15 6.90
CA GLY A 164 -7.87 12.04 8.19
C GLY A 164 -8.52 10.98 9.08
N ALA A 165 -9.83 11.05 9.28
CA ALA A 165 -10.58 10.09 10.08
C ALA A 165 -10.57 8.68 9.46
N THR A 166 -10.66 8.60 8.12
CA THR A 166 -10.65 7.32 7.41
C THR A 166 -9.29 6.64 7.48
N VAL A 167 -8.21 7.37 7.28
CA VAL A 167 -6.83 6.82 7.32
C VAL A 167 -6.44 6.44 8.74
N LEU A 168 -6.70 7.32 9.72
CA LEU A 168 -6.35 7.11 11.12
C LEU A 168 -7.40 6.31 11.90
N ARG A 169 -8.35 5.64 11.21
CA ARG A 169 -9.33 4.77 11.88
C ARG A 169 -8.62 3.69 12.70
N PRO A 170 -9.21 3.23 13.80
CA PRO A 170 -8.67 2.10 14.54
C PRO A 170 -8.42 0.90 13.63
N ALA A 171 -7.32 0.18 13.86
CA ALA A 171 -7.06 -1.05 13.14
C ALA A 171 -8.22 -2.04 13.32
N PRO A 172 -8.70 -2.69 12.24
CA PRO A 172 -9.77 -3.66 12.34
C PRO A 172 -9.41 -4.81 13.29
N THR A 173 -10.39 -5.27 14.06
CA THR A 173 -10.24 -6.43 14.95
C THR A 173 -10.65 -7.75 14.29
N SER A 174 -11.29 -7.69 13.13
CA SER A 174 -11.69 -8.87 12.37
C SER A 174 -10.48 -9.60 11.80
N PRO A 175 -10.47 -10.95 11.79
CA PRO A 175 -9.40 -11.71 11.17
C PRO A 175 -9.23 -11.36 9.69
N ARG A 176 -8.00 -11.14 9.24
CA ARG A 176 -7.68 -10.90 7.81
C ARG A 176 -7.79 -12.14 6.95
N GLY A 177 -7.61 -13.31 7.56
CA GLY A 177 -7.42 -14.53 6.79
C GLY A 177 -6.09 -14.51 6.00
N THR A 178 -5.97 -15.47 5.09
CA THR A 178 -4.81 -15.59 4.18
C THR A 178 -5.28 -15.82 2.74
N PRO A 179 -6.06 -14.90 2.16
CA PRO A 179 -6.65 -15.11 0.83
C PRO A 179 -5.60 -15.28 -0.28
N TYR A 180 -4.38 -14.77 -0.05
CA TYR A 180 -3.26 -14.85 -0.99
C TYR A 180 -2.21 -15.90 -0.62
N GLY A 181 -2.48 -16.77 0.36
CA GLY A 181 -1.53 -17.76 0.87
C GLY A 181 -0.79 -17.31 2.13
N ALA A 182 0.11 -18.16 2.61
CA ALA A 182 0.83 -17.98 3.87
C ALA A 182 2.36 -17.84 3.69
N GLY A 183 2.84 -17.64 2.46
CA GLY A 183 4.26 -17.54 2.14
C GLY A 183 4.88 -18.91 1.76
N ASP A 184 4.07 -19.80 1.20
CA ASP A 184 4.45 -21.14 0.76
C ASP A 184 4.01 -21.46 -0.68
N ALA A 185 3.66 -20.44 -1.45
CA ALA A 185 3.09 -20.61 -2.79
C ALA A 185 4.09 -21.25 -3.76
N ALA A 186 5.36 -20.92 -3.68
CA ALA A 186 6.41 -21.52 -4.51
C ALA A 186 6.56 -23.02 -4.24
N GLU A 187 6.60 -23.43 -2.97
CA GLU A 187 6.68 -24.85 -2.57
C GLU A 187 5.45 -25.62 -3.03
N ARG A 188 4.26 -25.08 -2.81
CA ARG A 188 2.99 -25.67 -3.25
C ARG A 188 2.89 -25.80 -4.77
N SER A 189 3.46 -24.82 -5.51
CA SER A 189 3.53 -24.86 -6.97
C SER A 189 4.42 -26.02 -7.44
N LEU A 190 5.62 -26.18 -6.85
CA LEU A 190 6.51 -27.29 -7.17
C LEU A 190 5.87 -28.65 -6.85
N ALA A 191 5.23 -28.77 -5.67
CA ALA A 191 4.52 -29.99 -5.29
C ALA A 191 3.36 -30.32 -6.25
N ALA A 192 2.65 -29.29 -6.71
CA ALA A 192 1.59 -29.45 -7.70
C ALA A 192 2.12 -29.98 -9.04
N LEU A 193 3.23 -29.41 -9.54
CA LEU A 193 3.88 -29.84 -10.79
C LEU A 193 4.44 -31.26 -10.71
N ALA A 194 5.01 -31.64 -9.55
CA ALA A 194 5.56 -32.98 -9.35
C ALA A 194 4.48 -34.07 -9.26
N ALA A 195 3.21 -33.70 -9.08
CA ALA A 195 2.08 -34.60 -8.99
C ALA A 195 1.37 -34.84 -10.35
N PHE A 196 1.86 -34.20 -11.43
CA PHE A 196 1.47 -34.45 -12.81
C PHE A 196 2.35 -35.50 -13.46
#